data_539b9879ed878d53b3c9b8662e5cbbb3
#
_entry.id   539b9879ed878d53b3c9b8662e5cbbb3
#
_cell.length_a   1.000
_cell.length_b   1.000
_cell.length_c   1.000
_cell.angle_alpha   90.00
_cell.angle_beta   90.00
_cell.angle_gamma   90.00
#
_symmetry.space_group_name_H-M   'P 1'
#
loop_
_entity.id
_entity.type
_entity.pdbx_description
1 polymer ?
#
loop_
_entity_poly.entity_id
_entity_poly.type
_entity_poly.pdbx_seq_one_letter_code
_entity_poly.pdbx_strand_id
1 'polypeptide(L)'
;MATFILVDSFNMYHRAKHVAMRGANVDMKIGMAFHIMMSSVKMCYNKFNADHAVFCLEGRSWRKDFYEPYKANRKIAREALSVREQEENQIMFDAYDSMVGFLNEKTNCTMLHNKQAEADDMIALFIESHPDDEHIIVSSDSDYMQLITDNVRIYDGVQNRIITKEGFFKDDKNMTPMKDKKTKELMPAPDPEWLLFEKCIRGDTSDNIFSAYPGVRKKGSRNKTGMLEAYEDKASGGFNWNNFMLQKWTDHNGVEHTVREDYERNEKLINLTAQPTELKVDFVQTIADASQPKKVAGVGINFLKWCGEWDLQNLSKAPDEMAAILNKAYPHQ
;
A
#
# COMPACT_ATOMS: atom_id res chain seq x y z
N MET A 1 -23.53 6.01 1.08
CA MET A 1 -22.14 6.41 0.78
C MET A 1 -21.44 6.61 2.12
N ALA A 2 -20.49 5.77 2.44
CA ALA A 2 -19.67 5.85 3.62
C ALA A 2 -18.23 6.27 3.23
N THR A 3 -17.45 6.73 4.19
CA THR A 3 -16.03 7.05 3.99
C THR A 3 -15.16 6.10 4.80
N PHE A 4 -14.37 5.29 4.12
CA PHE A 4 -13.47 4.31 4.71
C PHE A 4 -12.03 4.79 4.75
N ILE A 5 -11.36 4.57 5.88
CA ILE A 5 -9.90 4.67 5.99
C ILE A 5 -9.33 3.27 5.80
N LEU A 6 -8.62 3.02 4.70
CA LEU A 6 -7.97 1.74 4.38
C LEU A 6 -6.50 1.84 4.76
N VAL A 7 -6.12 1.12 5.81
CA VAL A 7 -4.78 1.20 6.38
C VAL A 7 -3.94 0.03 5.88
N ASP A 8 -2.89 0.33 5.12
CA ASP A 8 -1.82 -0.63 4.83
C ASP A 8 -0.97 -0.79 6.10
N SER A 9 -1.37 -1.73 6.93
CA SER A 9 -0.93 -1.80 8.34
C SER A 9 0.55 -2.07 8.47
N PHE A 10 1.09 -3.01 7.70
CA PHE A 10 2.49 -3.38 7.80
C PHE A 10 3.40 -2.32 7.18
N ASN A 11 3.03 -1.74 6.05
CA ASN A 11 3.77 -0.64 5.43
C ASN A 11 3.89 0.54 6.39
N MET A 12 2.78 0.94 7.01
CA MET A 12 2.77 2.03 7.99
C MET A 12 3.65 1.74 9.20
N TYR A 13 3.51 0.56 9.79
CA TYR A 13 4.30 0.15 10.94
C TYR A 13 5.80 0.09 10.62
N HIS A 14 6.15 -0.56 9.52
CA HIS A 14 7.55 -0.70 9.08
C HIS A 14 8.20 0.65 8.77
N ARG A 15 7.48 1.57 8.13
CA ARG A 15 8.01 2.91 7.85
C ARG A 15 8.15 3.77 9.09
N ALA A 16 7.21 3.69 10.03
CA ALA A 16 7.31 4.36 11.30
C ALA A 16 8.55 3.92 12.10
N LYS A 17 8.92 2.64 12.02
CA LYS A 17 10.18 2.11 12.55
C LYS A 17 11.41 2.85 12.01
N HIS A 18 11.43 3.18 10.72
CA HIS A 18 12.57 3.88 10.09
C HIS A 18 12.62 5.38 10.40
N VAL A 19 11.49 5.99 10.78
CA VAL A 19 11.42 7.37 11.24
C VAL A 19 11.86 7.49 12.70
N ALA A 20 11.72 6.42 13.49
CA ALA A 20 12.16 6.39 14.89
C ALA A 20 13.65 6.70 15.01
N MET A 21 14.00 7.48 16.04
CA MET A 21 15.34 8.08 16.24
C MET A 21 16.47 7.05 16.08
N ARG A 22 17.49 7.39 15.31
CA ARG A 22 18.75 6.66 15.28
C ARG A 22 19.35 6.61 16.71
N GLY A 23 19.58 5.42 17.21
CA GLY A 23 20.10 5.19 18.56
C GLY A 23 19.06 4.96 19.65
N ALA A 24 17.76 5.04 19.35
CA ALA A 24 16.72 4.64 20.29
C ALA A 24 16.77 3.11 20.54
N ASN A 25 16.43 2.68 21.76
CA ASN A 25 16.23 1.26 22.03
C ASN A 25 14.98 0.73 21.30
N VAL A 26 14.81 -0.59 21.27
CA VAL A 26 13.72 -1.23 20.52
C VAL A 26 12.34 -0.84 21.05
N ASP A 27 12.18 -0.70 22.38
CA ASP A 27 10.89 -0.33 22.99
C ASP A 27 10.46 1.08 22.60
N MET A 28 11.40 2.05 22.58
CA MET A 28 11.14 3.39 22.09
C MET A 28 10.75 3.40 20.61
N LYS A 29 11.39 2.55 19.79
CA LYS A 29 11.04 2.42 18.37
C LYS A 29 9.61 1.90 18.19
N ILE A 30 9.21 0.91 18.99
CA ILE A 30 7.86 0.33 18.99
C ILE A 30 6.82 1.37 19.39
N GLY A 31 7.02 2.02 20.55
CA GLY A 31 6.10 3.05 21.04
C GLY A 31 5.91 4.18 20.03
N MET A 32 7.00 4.60 19.37
CA MET A 32 6.95 5.63 18.32
C MET A 32 6.23 5.14 17.06
N ALA A 33 6.44 3.88 16.65
CA ALA A 33 5.76 3.30 15.51
C ALA A 33 4.24 3.24 15.74
N PHE A 34 3.81 2.78 16.91
CA PHE A 34 2.40 2.76 17.29
C PHE A 34 1.81 4.17 17.36
N HIS A 35 2.55 5.10 17.95
CA HIS A 35 2.10 6.50 18.01
C HIS A 35 1.89 7.11 16.62
N ILE A 36 2.86 6.94 15.71
CA ILE A 36 2.77 7.46 14.34
C ILE A 36 1.59 6.85 13.62
N MET A 37 1.43 5.53 13.69
CA MET A 37 0.36 4.81 13.02
C MET A 37 -1.02 5.26 13.51
N MET A 38 -1.26 5.24 14.82
CA MET A 38 -2.55 5.64 15.40
C MET A 38 -2.86 7.12 15.18
N SER A 39 -1.84 7.98 15.27
CA SER A 39 -2.01 9.41 14.99
C SER A 39 -2.35 9.68 13.52
N SER A 40 -1.76 8.93 12.58
CA SER A 40 -2.09 9.04 11.15
C SER A 40 -3.52 8.60 10.88
N VAL A 41 -3.95 7.47 11.45
CA VAL A 41 -5.34 7.02 11.34
C VAL A 41 -6.31 8.05 11.90
N LYS A 42 -6.05 8.56 13.12
CA LYS A 42 -6.87 9.60 13.74
C LYS A 42 -6.96 10.86 12.88
N MET A 43 -5.83 11.31 12.35
CA MET A 43 -5.78 12.50 11.51
C MET A 43 -6.59 12.33 10.23
N CYS A 44 -6.40 11.21 9.52
CA CYS A 44 -7.18 10.91 8.32
C CYS A 44 -8.66 10.80 8.63
N TYR A 45 -9.01 10.11 9.71
CA TYR A 45 -10.40 9.95 10.15
C TYR A 45 -11.10 11.30 10.34
N ASN A 46 -10.46 12.21 11.08
CA ASN A 46 -11.02 13.53 11.34
C ASN A 46 -11.01 14.42 10.09
N LYS A 47 -9.95 14.40 9.30
CA LYS A 47 -9.80 15.25 8.11
C LYS A 47 -10.83 14.92 7.03
N PHE A 48 -11.10 13.65 6.82
CA PHE A 48 -12.01 13.19 5.78
C PHE A 48 -13.41 12.87 6.31
N ASN A 49 -13.66 13.13 7.61
CA ASN A 49 -14.91 12.80 8.28
C ASN A 49 -15.33 11.34 8.04
N ALA A 50 -14.37 10.42 8.27
CA ALA A 50 -14.56 9.03 7.94
C ALA A 50 -15.55 8.33 8.88
N ASP A 51 -16.16 7.28 8.36
CA ASP A 51 -17.16 6.49 9.09
C ASP A 51 -16.54 5.25 9.73
N HIS A 52 -15.50 4.65 9.11
CA HIS A 52 -14.93 3.40 9.58
C HIS A 52 -13.44 3.25 9.19
N ALA A 53 -12.69 2.54 10.02
CA ALA A 53 -11.29 2.19 9.78
C ALA A 53 -11.15 0.69 9.50
N VAL A 54 -10.48 0.37 8.38
CA VAL A 54 -10.20 -0.97 7.89
C VAL A 54 -8.69 -1.16 7.88
N PHE A 55 -8.18 -2.15 8.62
CA PHE A 55 -6.76 -2.48 8.66
C PHE A 55 -6.49 -3.70 7.79
N CYS A 56 -5.72 -3.50 6.73
CA CYS A 56 -5.34 -4.56 5.80
C CYS A 56 -4.00 -5.14 6.21
N LEU A 57 -3.93 -6.45 6.33
CA LEU A 57 -2.80 -7.20 6.86
C LEU A 57 -2.12 -8.00 5.76
N GLU A 58 -0.82 -8.20 5.91
CA GLU A 58 -0.02 -9.02 5.01
C GLU A 58 -0.26 -10.50 5.21
N GLY A 59 -0.54 -11.23 4.12
CA GLY A 59 -0.45 -12.68 4.05
C GLY A 59 0.73 -13.14 3.20
N ARG A 60 0.78 -14.44 2.89
CA ARG A 60 1.74 -14.97 1.93
C ARG A 60 1.23 -14.64 0.52
N SER A 61 1.96 -13.81 -0.20
CA SER A 61 1.58 -13.41 -1.55
C SER A 61 1.42 -14.61 -2.50
N TRP A 62 0.29 -14.69 -3.18
CA TRP A 62 0.04 -15.63 -4.29
C TRP A 62 1.04 -15.42 -5.45
N ARG A 63 1.58 -14.20 -5.60
CA ARG A 63 2.57 -13.85 -6.63
C ARG A 63 3.84 -14.69 -6.54
N LYS A 64 4.18 -15.18 -5.34
CA LYS A 64 5.34 -16.08 -5.14
C LYS A 64 5.15 -17.45 -5.77
N ASP A 65 3.91 -17.91 -5.85
CA ASP A 65 3.59 -19.20 -6.51
C ASP A 65 3.54 -19.04 -8.03
N PHE A 66 3.22 -17.85 -8.52
CA PHE A 66 3.24 -17.51 -9.93
C PHE A 66 4.65 -17.18 -10.46
N TYR A 67 5.49 -16.51 -9.66
CA TYR A 67 6.82 -16.04 -10.05
C TYR A 67 7.80 -16.16 -8.88
N GLU A 68 8.60 -17.21 -8.88
CA GLU A 68 9.52 -17.56 -7.77
C GLU A 68 10.46 -16.40 -7.38
N PRO A 69 11.01 -15.57 -8.30
CA PRO A 69 11.85 -14.45 -7.94
C PRO A 69 11.14 -13.32 -7.17
N TYR A 70 9.81 -13.29 -7.15
CA TYR A 70 9.04 -12.22 -6.51
C TYR A 70 9.42 -12.04 -5.02
N LYS A 71 9.91 -10.84 -4.68
CA LYS A 71 10.39 -10.47 -3.34
C LYS A 71 11.48 -11.38 -2.75
N ALA A 72 12.17 -12.19 -3.57
CA ALA A 72 13.24 -13.09 -3.12
C ALA A 72 14.44 -12.32 -2.52
N ASN A 73 14.74 -11.13 -3.04
CA ASN A 73 15.76 -10.21 -2.51
C ASN A 73 15.52 -9.84 -1.02
N ARG A 74 14.26 -9.81 -0.56
CA ARG A 74 13.92 -9.51 0.84
C ARG A 74 14.36 -10.62 1.80
N LYS A 75 14.36 -11.90 1.34
CA LYS A 75 14.87 -13.04 2.11
C LYS A 75 16.39 -12.92 2.28
N ILE A 76 17.11 -12.69 1.18
CA ILE A 76 18.56 -12.50 1.18
C ILE A 76 18.96 -11.34 2.10
N ALA A 77 18.26 -10.21 2.02
CA ALA A 77 18.52 -9.05 2.88
C ALA A 77 18.29 -9.36 4.37
N ARG A 78 17.28 -10.17 4.71
CA ARG A 78 17.03 -10.60 6.10
C ARG A 78 18.11 -11.55 6.62
N GLU A 79 18.57 -12.47 5.80
CA GLU A 79 19.61 -13.43 6.15
C GLU A 79 20.98 -12.75 6.33
N ALA A 80 21.21 -11.61 5.70
CA ALA A 80 22.43 -10.80 5.81
C ALA A 80 22.47 -9.91 7.07
N LEU A 81 21.37 -9.83 7.85
CA LEU A 81 21.33 -9.04 9.08
C LEU A 81 22.20 -9.69 10.18
N SER A 82 22.81 -8.84 11.02
CA SER A 82 23.49 -9.32 12.24
C SER A 82 22.49 -9.96 13.21
N VAL A 83 22.99 -10.83 14.09
CA VAL A 83 22.16 -11.50 15.12
C VAL A 83 21.34 -10.48 15.93
N ARG A 84 21.97 -9.38 16.34
CA ARG A 84 21.30 -8.31 17.07
C ARG A 84 20.14 -7.68 16.26
N GLU A 85 20.36 -7.42 14.98
CA GLU A 85 19.29 -6.85 14.11
C GLU A 85 18.17 -7.85 13.89
N GLN A 86 18.46 -9.14 13.82
CA GLN A 86 17.46 -10.19 13.74
C GLN A 86 16.61 -10.25 15.00
N GLU A 87 17.24 -10.19 16.20
CA GLU A 87 16.54 -10.13 17.49
C GLU A 87 15.67 -8.87 17.60
N GLU A 88 16.20 -7.68 17.28
CA GLU A 88 15.41 -6.44 17.27
C GLU A 88 14.24 -6.53 16.29
N ASN A 89 14.41 -7.12 15.11
CA ASN A 89 13.33 -7.33 14.16
C ASN A 89 12.26 -8.28 14.71
N GLN A 90 12.65 -9.37 15.38
CA GLN A 90 11.68 -10.30 15.98
C GLN A 90 10.82 -9.59 17.03
N ILE A 91 11.43 -8.83 17.93
CA ILE A 91 10.72 -8.05 18.95
C ILE A 91 9.72 -7.06 18.29
N MET A 92 10.13 -6.42 17.17
CA MET A 92 9.26 -5.53 16.41
C MET A 92 8.09 -6.28 15.76
N PHE A 93 8.31 -7.49 15.25
CA PHE A 93 7.22 -8.31 14.71
C PHE A 93 6.24 -8.76 15.80
N ASP A 94 6.74 -9.22 16.95
CA ASP A 94 5.92 -9.63 18.08
C ASP A 94 5.04 -8.47 18.59
N ALA A 95 5.61 -7.26 18.61
CA ALA A 95 4.86 -6.05 18.95
C ALA A 95 3.78 -5.71 17.91
N TYR A 96 4.08 -5.85 16.62
CA TYR A 96 3.09 -5.68 15.55
C TYR A 96 1.94 -6.67 15.69
N ASP A 97 2.24 -7.96 15.94
CA ASP A 97 1.23 -8.99 16.14
C ASP A 97 0.36 -8.71 17.37
N SER A 98 0.97 -8.20 18.45
CA SER A 98 0.22 -7.74 19.64
C SER A 98 -0.75 -6.61 19.31
N MET A 99 -0.33 -5.62 18.52
CA MET A 99 -1.20 -4.53 18.05
C MET A 99 -2.34 -5.06 17.17
N VAL A 100 -2.06 -5.97 16.26
CA VAL A 100 -3.07 -6.61 15.40
C VAL A 100 -4.07 -7.35 16.26
N GLY A 101 -3.61 -8.11 17.27
CA GLY A 101 -4.47 -8.79 18.26
C GLY A 101 -5.38 -7.82 19.02
N PHE A 102 -4.80 -6.71 19.50
CA PHE A 102 -5.58 -5.63 20.15
C PHE A 102 -6.65 -5.07 19.21
N LEU A 103 -6.30 -4.69 17.99
CA LEU A 103 -7.25 -4.12 17.02
C LEU A 103 -8.37 -5.10 16.68
N ASN A 104 -8.04 -6.37 16.50
CA ASN A 104 -9.01 -7.40 16.13
C ASN A 104 -9.97 -7.76 17.27
N GLU A 105 -9.46 -7.95 18.49
CA GLU A 105 -10.23 -8.49 19.60
C GLU A 105 -10.85 -7.41 20.50
N LYS A 106 -10.26 -6.23 20.55
CA LYS A 106 -10.59 -5.20 21.54
C LYS A 106 -11.19 -3.95 20.94
N THR A 107 -11.41 -3.92 19.62
CA THR A 107 -11.99 -2.79 18.87
C THR A 107 -13.06 -3.26 17.88
N ASN A 108 -13.85 -2.31 17.38
CA ASN A 108 -14.83 -2.56 16.34
C ASN A 108 -14.28 -2.36 14.91
N CYS A 109 -13.00 -2.03 14.76
CA CYS A 109 -12.37 -1.89 13.44
C CYS A 109 -12.46 -3.19 12.64
N THR A 110 -12.54 -3.06 11.33
CA THR A 110 -12.44 -4.19 10.41
C THR A 110 -10.98 -4.57 10.21
N MET A 111 -10.71 -5.87 10.28
CA MET A 111 -9.39 -6.43 10.00
C MET A 111 -9.49 -7.31 8.77
N LEU A 112 -8.81 -6.94 7.69
CA LEU A 112 -8.75 -7.74 6.47
C LEU A 112 -7.45 -8.53 6.43
N HIS A 113 -7.54 -9.83 6.55
CA HIS A 113 -6.41 -10.75 6.45
C HIS A 113 -6.81 -12.00 5.69
N ASN A 114 -6.14 -12.23 4.57
CA ASN A 114 -6.20 -13.51 3.87
C ASN A 114 -4.79 -14.11 3.77
N LYS A 115 -4.66 -15.42 3.99
CA LYS A 115 -3.35 -16.09 4.03
C LYS A 115 -2.60 -16.04 2.70
N GLN A 116 -3.28 -15.88 1.57
CA GLN A 116 -2.71 -15.89 0.22
C GLN A 116 -2.65 -14.50 -0.42
N ALA A 117 -3.24 -13.47 0.21
CA ALA A 117 -3.26 -12.10 -0.28
C ALA A 117 -2.24 -11.22 0.46
N GLU A 118 -1.70 -10.24 -0.23
CA GLU A 118 -1.00 -9.11 0.37
C GLU A 118 -2.01 -8.03 0.78
N ALA A 119 -1.59 -7.07 1.60
CA ALA A 119 -2.47 -5.97 2.04
C ALA A 119 -3.01 -5.17 0.85
N ASP A 120 -2.20 -5.00 -0.19
CA ASP A 120 -2.56 -4.27 -1.41
C ASP A 120 -3.66 -4.99 -2.23
N ASP A 121 -3.65 -6.33 -2.29
CA ASP A 121 -4.73 -7.11 -2.89
C ASP A 121 -6.06 -6.86 -2.17
N MET A 122 -6.02 -6.87 -0.83
CA MET A 122 -7.21 -6.68 0.01
C MET A 122 -7.75 -5.25 -0.09
N ILE A 123 -6.88 -4.24 -0.17
CA ILE A 123 -7.26 -2.85 -0.39
C ILE A 123 -7.93 -2.68 -1.75
N ALA A 124 -7.33 -3.20 -2.82
CA ALA A 124 -7.88 -3.09 -4.17
C ALA A 124 -9.27 -3.75 -4.27
N LEU A 125 -9.41 -4.96 -3.72
CA LEU A 125 -10.69 -5.68 -3.73
C LEU A 125 -11.75 -5.08 -2.81
N PHE A 126 -11.34 -4.49 -1.69
CA PHE A 126 -12.27 -3.75 -0.83
C PHE A 126 -12.88 -2.56 -1.57
N ILE A 127 -12.06 -1.79 -2.29
CA ILE A 127 -12.52 -0.67 -3.13
C ILE A 127 -13.47 -1.19 -4.23
N GLU A 128 -13.11 -2.26 -4.92
CA GLU A 128 -13.95 -2.87 -5.95
C GLU A 128 -15.29 -3.37 -5.40
N SER A 129 -15.32 -3.86 -4.15
CA SER A 129 -16.53 -4.36 -3.48
C SER A 129 -17.43 -3.23 -2.94
N HIS A 130 -16.92 -2.00 -2.85
CA HIS A 130 -17.61 -0.83 -2.29
C HIS A 130 -17.53 0.37 -3.25
N PRO A 131 -18.00 0.24 -4.49
CA PRO A 131 -17.76 1.23 -5.56
C PRO A 131 -18.45 2.58 -5.33
N ASP A 132 -19.47 2.61 -4.51
CA ASP A 132 -20.25 3.83 -4.22
C ASP A 132 -19.75 4.59 -2.98
N ASP A 133 -18.69 4.09 -2.33
CA ASP A 133 -18.15 4.66 -1.10
C ASP A 133 -16.85 5.44 -1.36
N GLU A 134 -16.50 6.34 -0.43
CA GLU A 134 -15.23 7.08 -0.45
C GLU A 134 -14.13 6.28 0.26
N HIS A 135 -12.96 6.23 -0.34
CA HIS A 135 -11.82 5.46 0.18
C HIS A 135 -10.58 6.33 0.34
N ILE A 136 -10.01 6.31 1.54
CA ILE A 136 -8.75 6.99 1.85
C ILE A 136 -7.72 5.92 2.17
N ILE A 137 -6.83 5.63 1.24
CA ILE A 137 -5.73 4.69 1.44
C ILE A 137 -4.65 5.37 2.26
N VAL A 138 -4.33 4.83 3.42
CA VAL A 138 -3.26 5.33 4.29
C VAL A 138 -2.03 4.47 4.08
N SER A 139 -1.18 4.90 3.16
CA SER A 139 0.08 4.25 2.81
C SER A 139 1.01 5.26 2.14
N SER A 140 2.30 4.98 2.14
CA SER A 140 3.30 5.71 1.37
C SER A 140 3.81 4.90 0.17
N ASP A 141 3.16 3.78 -0.14
CA ASP A 141 3.46 3.02 -1.33
C ASP A 141 2.88 3.71 -2.58
N SER A 142 3.73 3.91 -3.57
CA SER A 142 3.34 4.53 -4.84
C SER A 142 2.46 3.63 -5.70
N ASP A 143 2.41 2.34 -5.42
CA ASP A 143 1.66 1.39 -6.23
C ASP A 143 0.16 1.61 -6.12
N TYR A 144 -0.30 2.13 -4.98
CA TYR A 144 -1.70 2.53 -4.81
C TYR A 144 -2.17 3.66 -5.73
N MET A 145 -1.26 4.38 -6.40
CA MET A 145 -1.66 5.37 -7.41
C MET A 145 -2.43 4.74 -8.58
N GLN A 146 -2.31 3.43 -8.79
CA GLN A 146 -3.12 2.67 -9.75
C GLN A 146 -4.61 2.68 -9.43
N LEU A 147 -4.96 2.85 -8.14
CA LEU A 147 -6.33 2.76 -7.64
C LEU A 147 -7.03 4.12 -7.52
N ILE A 148 -6.35 5.21 -7.86
CA ILE A 148 -6.91 6.57 -7.74
C ILE A 148 -8.06 6.76 -8.73
N THR A 149 -9.21 7.19 -8.19
CA THR A 149 -10.41 7.53 -8.94
C THR A 149 -11.06 8.78 -8.35
N ASP A 150 -12.30 9.06 -8.69
CA ASP A 150 -13.09 10.15 -8.09
C ASP A 150 -13.30 9.97 -6.59
N ASN A 151 -13.49 8.73 -6.16
CA ASN A 151 -13.79 8.36 -4.77
C ASN A 151 -12.63 7.64 -4.06
N VAL A 152 -11.44 7.58 -4.65
CA VAL A 152 -10.25 6.97 -4.04
C VAL A 152 -9.12 7.98 -3.96
N ARG A 153 -8.61 8.19 -2.75
CA ARG A 153 -7.50 9.11 -2.45
C ARG A 153 -6.43 8.38 -1.64
N ILE A 154 -5.20 8.88 -1.68
CA ILE A 154 -4.10 8.36 -0.89
C ILE A 154 -3.63 9.44 0.08
N TYR A 155 -3.46 9.06 1.33
CA TYR A 155 -2.73 9.84 2.32
C TYR A 155 -1.35 9.21 2.55
N ASP A 156 -0.31 9.96 2.20
CA ASP A 156 1.09 9.61 2.44
C ASP A 156 1.63 10.41 3.64
N GLY A 157 1.59 9.79 4.80
CA GLY A 157 2.05 10.40 6.05
C GLY A 157 3.56 10.65 6.13
N VAL A 158 4.37 9.98 5.29
CA VAL A 158 5.83 10.20 5.24
C VAL A 158 6.16 11.52 4.57
N GLN A 159 5.42 11.88 3.54
CA GLN A 159 5.61 13.13 2.81
C GLN A 159 4.59 14.23 3.21
N ASN A 160 3.70 13.94 4.15
CA ASN A 160 2.59 14.81 4.56
C ASN A 160 1.82 15.35 3.36
N ARG A 161 1.34 14.43 2.52
CA ARG A 161 0.62 14.79 1.29
C ARG A 161 -0.60 13.92 1.06
N ILE A 162 -1.53 14.50 0.33
CA ILE A 162 -2.72 13.83 -0.19
C ILE A 162 -2.58 13.75 -1.70
N ILE A 163 -2.87 12.58 -2.25
CA ILE A 163 -2.82 12.32 -3.68
C ILE A 163 -4.24 12.00 -4.14
N THR A 164 -4.72 12.72 -5.13
CA THR A 164 -6.03 12.56 -5.75
C THR A 164 -5.88 12.50 -7.27
N LYS A 165 -6.94 12.28 -7.98
CA LYS A 165 -6.95 12.33 -9.45
C LYS A 165 -6.59 13.72 -10.01
N GLU A 166 -6.77 14.79 -9.22
CA GLU A 166 -6.43 16.15 -9.61
C GLU A 166 -4.94 16.50 -9.39
N GLY A 167 -4.22 15.72 -8.55
CA GLY A 167 -2.81 15.96 -8.30
C GLY A 167 -2.33 15.64 -6.90
N PHE A 168 -1.20 16.26 -6.56
CA PHE A 168 -0.54 16.13 -5.27
C PHE A 168 -0.74 17.39 -4.44
N PHE A 169 -1.19 17.23 -3.21
CA PHE A 169 -1.52 18.32 -2.30
C PHE A 169 -0.80 18.15 -0.98
N LYS A 170 -0.41 19.27 -0.36
CA LYS A 170 0.08 19.25 1.00
C LYS A 170 -1.05 18.92 1.97
N ASP A 171 -0.70 18.27 3.06
CA ASP A 171 -1.63 18.05 4.16
C ASP A 171 -1.74 19.34 5.01
N ASP A 172 -2.36 20.36 4.43
CA ASP A 172 -2.68 21.63 5.10
C ASP A 172 -4.18 21.93 4.97
N LYS A 173 -4.66 23.01 5.62
CA LYS A 173 -6.07 23.40 5.59
C LYS A 173 -6.60 23.69 4.18
N ASN A 174 -5.73 24.13 3.28
CA ASN A 174 -6.11 24.60 1.96
C ASN A 174 -5.85 23.57 0.87
N MET A 175 -5.32 22.39 1.23
CA MET A 175 -4.85 21.41 0.25
C MET A 175 -3.99 22.07 -0.84
N THR A 176 -2.91 22.72 -0.40
CA THR A 176 -2.06 23.50 -1.33
C THR A 176 -1.41 22.58 -2.35
N PRO A 177 -1.57 22.82 -3.66
CA PRO A 177 -0.94 22.00 -4.69
C PRO A 177 0.58 21.96 -4.55
N MET A 178 1.16 20.77 -4.70
CA MET A 178 2.59 20.56 -4.57
C MET A 178 3.33 20.89 -5.85
N LYS A 179 4.53 21.42 -5.69
CA LYS A 179 5.47 21.70 -6.80
C LYS A 179 6.65 20.75 -6.75
N ASP A 180 7.11 20.33 -7.91
CA ASP A 180 8.36 19.61 -8.02
C ASP A 180 9.52 20.43 -7.44
N LYS A 181 10.39 19.79 -6.67
CA LYS A 181 11.47 20.49 -5.95
C LYS A 181 12.53 21.08 -6.89
N LYS A 182 12.70 20.48 -8.09
CA LYS A 182 13.73 20.89 -9.08
C LYS A 182 13.18 21.87 -10.09
N THR A 183 12.05 21.53 -10.72
CA THR A 183 11.46 22.37 -11.80
C THR A 183 10.65 23.52 -11.25
N LYS A 184 10.18 23.47 -9.99
CA LYS A 184 9.26 24.44 -9.36
C LYS A 184 7.89 24.52 -10.03
N GLU A 185 7.61 23.69 -11.01
CA GLU A 185 6.31 23.54 -11.65
C GLU A 185 5.37 22.71 -10.77
N LEU A 186 4.07 22.82 -11.01
CA LEU A 186 3.09 21.95 -10.34
C LEU A 186 3.39 20.49 -10.69
N MET A 187 3.32 19.63 -9.69
CA MET A 187 3.40 18.18 -9.94
C MET A 187 2.21 17.77 -10.79
N PRO A 188 2.42 17.06 -11.91
CA PRO A 188 1.30 16.59 -12.73
C PRO A 188 0.42 15.62 -11.94
N ALA A 189 -0.86 15.63 -12.24
CA ALA A 189 -1.79 14.65 -11.69
C ALA A 189 -1.32 13.22 -12.01
N PRO A 190 -1.53 12.25 -11.12
CA PRO A 190 -1.21 10.88 -11.44
C PRO A 190 -2.10 10.38 -12.58
N ASP A 191 -1.48 9.64 -13.51
CA ASP A 191 -2.17 8.88 -14.55
C ASP A 191 -2.04 7.39 -14.18
N PRO A 192 -3.08 6.78 -13.60
CA PRO A 192 -3.03 5.39 -13.12
C PRO A 192 -2.65 4.39 -14.22
N GLU A 193 -3.18 4.56 -15.44
CA GLU A 193 -2.93 3.65 -16.55
C GLU A 193 -1.50 3.76 -17.06
N TRP A 194 -1.00 5.00 -17.18
CA TRP A 194 0.40 5.22 -17.56
C TRP A 194 1.38 4.69 -16.50
N LEU A 195 1.10 4.94 -15.22
CA LEU A 195 1.94 4.48 -14.13
C LEU A 195 2.05 2.94 -14.11
N LEU A 196 0.93 2.25 -14.28
CA LEU A 196 0.91 0.80 -14.38
C LEU A 196 1.68 0.31 -15.61
N PHE A 197 1.41 0.88 -16.79
CA PHE A 197 2.10 0.52 -18.02
C PHE A 197 3.61 0.73 -17.92
N GLU A 198 4.03 1.93 -17.49
CA GLU A 198 5.45 2.25 -17.34
C GLU A 198 6.14 1.27 -16.38
N LYS A 199 5.49 0.94 -15.26
CA LYS A 199 6.02 0.01 -14.27
C LYS A 199 6.10 -1.41 -14.81
N CYS A 200 5.11 -1.88 -15.56
CA CYS A 200 5.16 -3.18 -16.21
C CYS A 200 6.31 -3.29 -17.23
N ILE A 201 6.62 -2.22 -17.95
CA ILE A 201 7.76 -2.21 -18.88
C ILE A 201 9.10 -2.14 -18.13
N ARG A 202 9.22 -1.29 -17.11
CA ARG A 202 10.48 -1.09 -16.37
C ARG A 202 10.78 -2.16 -15.35
N GLY A 203 9.76 -2.90 -14.90
CA GLY A 203 9.84 -3.80 -13.76
C GLY A 203 9.85 -3.04 -12.43
N ASP A 204 10.02 -3.79 -11.35
CA ASP A 204 10.13 -3.29 -9.99
C ASP A 204 11.28 -3.94 -9.24
N THR A 205 12.34 -3.19 -9.00
CA THR A 205 13.52 -3.69 -8.29
C THR A 205 13.24 -3.96 -6.80
N SER A 206 12.28 -3.26 -6.19
CA SER A 206 11.91 -3.46 -4.78
C SER A 206 11.25 -4.81 -4.56
N ASP A 207 10.50 -5.27 -5.54
CA ASP A 207 9.79 -6.55 -5.55
C ASP A 207 10.48 -7.64 -6.39
N ASN A 208 11.68 -7.32 -6.89
CA ASN A 208 12.49 -8.22 -7.70
C ASN A 208 11.77 -8.67 -8.99
N ILE A 209 11.03 -7.74 -9.60
CA ILE A 209 10.36 -7.94 -10.89
C ILE A 209 11.25 -7.35 -11.98
N PHE A 210 11.68 -8.19 -12.93
CA PHE A 210 12.56 -7.76 -14.00
C PHE A 210 11.82 -6.92 -15.05
N SER A 211 12.57 -5.99 -15.67
CA SER A 211 12.07 -5.19 -16.79
C SER A 211 11.61 -6.07 -17.94
N ALA A 212 10.45 -5.77 -18.52
CA ALA A 212 10.01 -6.40 -19.77
C ALA A 212 10.85 -5.96 -20.97
N TYR A 213 11.44 -4.75 -20.90
CA TYR A 213 12.33 -4.22 -21.93
C TYR A 213 13.47 -3.40 -21.32
N PRO A 214 14.62 -4.01 -21.00
CA PRO A 214 15.78 -3.31 -20.43
C PRO A 214 16.35 -2.20 -21.33
N GLY A 215 16.08 -2.25 -22.62
CA GLY A 215 16.47 -1.24 -23.60
C GLY A 215 15.70 0.07 -23.50
N VAL A 216 14.66 0.16 -22.65
CA VAL A 216 13.93 1.40 -22.37
C VAL A 216 14.86 2.38 -21.67
N ARG A 217 15.30 3.41 -22.42
CA ARG A 217 16.20 4.42 -21.89
C ARG A 217 15.42 5.49 -21.13
N LYS A 218 16.11 6.15 -20.18
CA LYS A 218 15.54 7.27 -19.40
C LYS A 218 15.06 8.39 -20.34
N LYS A 219 13.97 9.06 -19.93
CA LYS A 219 13.40 10.25 -20.58
C LYS A 219 14.51 11.22 -21.02
N GLY A 220 14.50 11.61 -22.30
CA GLY A 220 15.45 12.56 -22.88
C GLY A 220 16.59 11.94 -23.70
N SER A 221 16.66 10.59 -23.86
CA SER A 221 17.59 9.99 -24.82
C SER A 221 17.10 10.18 -26.26
N ARG A 222 18.04 10.44 -27.21
CA ARG A 222 17.69 10.60 -28.63
C ARG A 222 17.14 9.32 -29.28
N ASN A 223 17.37 8.16 -28.70
CA ASN A 223 16.80 6.93 -29.21
C ASN A 223 15.41 6.77 -28.60
N LYS A 224 14.41 7.06 -29.37
CA LYS A 224 13.02 6.75 -29.06
C LYS A 224 12.90 5.24 -28.92
N THR A 225 12.47 4.80 -27.75
CA THR A 225 12.20 3.36 -27.51
C THR A 225 10.82 2.95 -28.01
N GLY A 226 10.03 3.90 -28.44
CA GLY A 226 8.65 3.69 -28.85
C GLY A 226 7.69 3.44 -27.68
N MET A 227 8.14 3.62 -26.43
CA MET A 227 7.30 3.32 -25.24
C MET A 227 6.09 4.25 -25.14
N LEU A 228 6.29 5.56 -25.37
CA LEU A 228 5.19 6.53 -25.33
C LEU A 228 4.22 6.33 -26.51
N GLU A 229 4.76 6.18 -27.69
CA GLU A 229 3.97 5.90 -28.89
C GLU A 229 3.22 4.56 -28.78
N ALA A 230 3.82 3.56 -28.12
CA ALA A 230 3.14 2.29 -27.85
C ALA A 230 2.00 2.46 -26.87
N TYR A 231 2.19 3.26 -25.80
CA TYR A 231 1.14 3.54 -24.82
C TYR A 231 -0.05 4.26 -25.45
N GLU A 232 0.20 5.31 -26.22
CA GLU A 232 -0.84 6.08 -26.92
C GLU A 232 -1.67 5.19 -27.88
N ASP A 233 -1.03 4.16 -28.44
CA ASP A 233 -1.63 3.23 -29.40
C ASP A 233 -2.17 1.94 -28.74
N LYS A 234 -1.99 1.78 -27.42
CA LYS A 234 -2.36 0.57 -26.65
C LYS A 234 -3.85 0.24 -26.76
N ALA A 235 -4.71 1.25 -26.54
CA ALA A 235 -6.16 1.05 -26.51
C ALA A 235 -6.73 0.57 -27.85
N SER A 236 -6.12 1.03 -28.97
CA SER A 236 -6.51 0.61 -30.33
C SER A 236 -5.85 -0.70 -30.78
N GLY A 237 -4.83 -1.18 -30.05
CA GLY A 237 -3.99 -2.28 -30.49
C GLY A 237 -3.27 -2.00 -31.82
N GLY A 238 -2.90 -0.72 -32.03
CA GLY A 238 -2.34 -0.22 -33.29
C GLY A 238 -0.93 -0.68 -33.59
N PHE A 239 -0.35 -0.07 -34.62
CA PHE A 239 0.97 -0.45 -35.15
C PHE A 239 2.10 -0.27 -34.12
N ASN A 240 2.12 0.85 -33.43
CA ASN A 240 3.20 1.15 -32.47
C ASN A 240 3.16 0.18 -31.27
N TRP A 241 1.96 -0.08 -30.74
CA TRP A 241 1.76 -1.06 -29.70
C TRP A 241 2.28 -2.44 -30.11
N ASN A 242 1.79 -2.95 -31.25
CA ASN A 242 2.19 -4.29 -31.70
C ASN A 242 3.68 -4.37 -32.02
N ASN A 243 4.25 -3.37 -32.68
CA ASN A 243 5.67 -3.35 -32.98
C ASN A 243 6.55 -3.30 -31.71
N PHE A 244 6.12 -2.56 -30.70
CA PHE A 244 6.83 -2.50 -29.42
C PHE A 244 6.77 -3.84 -28.68
N MET A 245 5.60 -4.48 -28.62
CA MET A 245 5.38 -5.77 -27.96
C MET A 245 6.08 -6.95 -28.65
N LEU A 246 6.35 -6.86 -29.93
CA LEU A 246 7.06 -7.89 -30.69
C LEU A 246 8.59 -7.79 -30.61
N GLN A 247 9.12 -6.73 -29.95
CA GLN A 247 10.56 -6.62 -29.78
C GLN A 247 11.12 -7.74 -28.92
N LYS A 248 12.35 -8.14 -29.25
CA LYS A 248 13.07 -9.17 -28.52
C LYS A 248 14.34 -8.62 -27.93
N TRP A 249 14.78 -9.20 -26.84
CA TRP A 249 16.05 -8.90 -26.21
C TRP A 249 16.65 -10.15 -25.57
N THR A 250 17.95 -10.16 -25.34
CA THR A 250 18.65 -11.30 -24.76
C THR A 250 19.23 -10.90 -23.41
N ASP A 251 18.99 -11.74 -22.40
CA ASP A 251 19.53 -11.52 -21.06
C ASP A 251 21.03 -11.89 -20.96
N HIS A 252 21.62 -11.68 -19.78
CA HIS A 252 23.04 -11.98 -19.52
C HIS A 252 23.36 -13.49 -19.53
N ASN A 253 22.36 -14.37 -19.47
CA ASN A 253 22.51 -15.82 -19.58
C ASN A 253 22.34 -16.31 -21.03
N GLY A 254 22.07 -15.40 -21.98
CA GLY A 254 21.82 -15.77 -23.36
C GLY A 254 20.40 -16.22 -23.68
N VAL A 255 19.46 -16.01 -22.75
CA VAL A 255 18.04 -16.35 -22.96
C VAL A 255 17.36 -15.23 -23.74
N GLU A 256 16.67 -15.58 -24.83
CA GLU A 256 15.86 -14.66 -25.61
C GLU A 256 14.51 -14.44 -24.93
N HIS A 257 14.12 -13.17 -24.80
CA HIS A 257 12.89 -12.69 -24.22
C HIS A 257 12.08 -11.92 -25.25
N THR A 258 10.75 -11.98 -25.14
CA THR A 258 9.82 -11.17 -25.92
C THR A 258 9.19 -10.13 -24.98
N VAL A 259 9.18 -8.86 -25.39
CA VAL A 259 8.61 -7.76 -24.56
C VAL A 259 7.18 -8.08 -24.15
N ARG A 260 6.36 -8.66 -25.03
CA ARG A 260 4.98 -9.03 -24.71
C ARG A 260 4.88 -10.02 -23.56
N GLU A 261 5.62 -11.12 -23.60
CA GLU A 261 5.56 -12.16 -22.55
C GLU A 261 6.00 -11.62 -21.20
N ASP A 262 7.08 -10.86 -21.18
CA ASP A 262 7.57 -10.23 -19.95
C ASP A 262 6.63 -9.13 -19.45
N TYR A 263 5.99 -8.35 -20.33
CA TYR A 263 4.97 -7.37 -19.98
C TYR A 263 3.74 -8.03 -19.36
N GLU A 264 3.21 -9.08 -19.96
CA GLU A 264 2.04 -9.81 -19.47
C GLU A 264 2.32 -10.48 -18.11
N ARG A 265 3.54 -11.00 -17.91
CA ARG A 265 4.00 -11.49 -16.61
C ARG A 265 4.02 -10.35 -15.58
N ASN A 266 4.62 -9.22 -15.92
CA ASN A 266 4.76 -8.07 -15.03
C ASN A 266 3.39 -7.45 -14.71
N GLU A 267 2.47 -7.40 -15.67
CA GLU A 267 1.11 -6.91 -15.45
C GLU A 267 0.39 -7.76 -14.39
N LYS A 268 0.50 -9.08 -14.44
CA LYS A 268 -0.05 -9.97 -13.40
C LYS A 268 0.57 -9.74 -12.03
N LEU A 269 1.85 -9.36 -11.95
CA LEU A 269 2.57 -9.15 -10.69
C LEU A 269 2.33 -7.77 -10.10
N ILE A 270 2.18 -6.74 -10.95
CA ILE A 270 2.19 -5.32 -10.56
C ILE A 270 0.77 -4.74 -10.47
N ASN A 271 -0.13 -5.18 -11.34
CA ASN A 271 -1.50 -4.69 -11.34
C ASN A 271 -2.25 -5.20 -10.11
N LEU A 272 -2.67 -4.27 -9.26
CA LEU A 272 -3.34 -4.57 -7.98
C LEU A 272 -4.77 -5.13 -8.15
N THR A 273 -5.29 -5.16 -9.37
CA THR A 273 -6.61 -5.73 -9.68
C THR A 273 -6.54 -7.04 -10.47
N ALA A 274 -5.32 -7.56 -10.71
CA ALA A 274 -5.08 -8.74 -11.54
C ALA A 274 -4.99 -10.06 -10.73
N GLN A 275 -5.68 -10.14 -9.58
CA GLN A 275 -5.72 -11.39 -8.81
C GLN A 275 -6.28 -12.53 -9.64
N PRO A 276 -5.72 -13.76 -9.53
CA PRO A 276 -6.29 -14.94 -10.18
C PRO A 276 -7.76 -15.14 -9.78
N THR A 277 -8.60 -15.46 -10.76
CA THR A 277 -10.06 -15.58 -10.55
C THR A 277 -10.41 -16.56 -9.43
N GLU A 278 -9.67 -17.66 -9.32
CA GLU A 278 -9.88 -18.70 -8.32
C GLU A 278 -9.63 -18.18 -6.89
N LEU A 279 -8.63 -17.28 -6.72
CA LEU A 279 -8.31 -16.66 -5.43
C LEU A 279 -9.22 -15.47 -5.14
N LYS A 280 -9.62 -14.73 -6.16
CA LYS A 280 -10.48 -13.54 -6.02
C LYS A 280 -11.78 -13.86 -5.30
N VAL A 281 -12.37 -15.04 -5.55
CA VAL A 281 -13.59 -15.50 -4.87
C VAL A 281 -13.37 -15.63 -3.37
N ASP A 282 -12.28 -16.25 -2.95
CA ASP A 282 -11.93 -16.42 -1.53
C ASP A 282 -11.59 -15.07 -0.86
N PHE A 283 -10.90 -14.18 -1.58
CA PHE A 283 -10.58 -12.84 -1.08
C PHE A 283 -11.85 -11.99 -0.88
N VAL A 284 -12.78 -12.02 -1.83
CA VAL A 284 -14.06 -11.32 -1.71
C VAL A 284 -14.89 -11.90 -0.56
N GLN A 285 -14.89 -13.22 -0.36
CA GLN A 285 -15.55 -13.83 0.79
C GLN A 285 -14.90 -13.37 2.11
N THR A 286 -13.56 -13.29 2.16
CA THR A 286 -12.84 -12.74 3.32
C THR A 286 -13.28 -11.30 3.64
N ILE A 287 -13.48 -10.46 2.63
CA ILE A 287 -13.99 -9.09 2.80
C ILE A 287 -15.41 -9.12 3.34
N ALA A 288 -16.29 -9.93 2.77
CA ALA A 288 -17.69 -10.04 3.20
C ALA A 288 -17.80 -10.49 4.66
N ASP A 289 -17.00 -11.48 5.07
CA ASP A 289 -16.99 -11.99 6.45
C ASP A 289 -16.44 -10.94 7.43
N ALA A 290 -15.40 -10.21 7.06
CA ALA A 290 -14.79 -9.17 7.88
C ALA A 290 -15.65 -7.88 7.98
N SER A 291 -16.52 -7.66 7.01
CA SER A 291 -17.43 -6.50 6.94
C SER A 291 -18.66 -6.62 7.83
N GLN A 292 -18.73 -7.67 8.66
CA GLN A 292 -19.83 -7.82 9.62
C GLN A 292 -19.64 -6.89 10.83
N PRO A 293 -20.70 -6.23 11.32
CA PRO A 293 -20.63 -5.34 12.47
C PRO A 293 -20.13 -6.06 13.71
N LYS A 294 -19.03 -5.58 14.30
CA LYS A 294 -18.55 -6.03 15.62
C LYS A 294 -19.23 -5.22 16.72
N LYS A 295 -19.39 -5.86 17.90
CA LYS A 295 -19.95 -5.23 19.10
C LYS A 295 -19.03 -5.46 20.31
N VAL A 296 -17.80 -4.97 20.21
CA VAL A 296 -16.84 -5.06 21.31
C VAL A 296 -17.19 -4.04 22.37
N ALA A 297 -17.37 -4.50 23.63
CA ALA A 297 -17.65 -3.63 24.76
C ALA A 297 -16.36 -3.01 25.33
N GLY A 298 -16.48 -1.79 25.88
CA GLY A 298 -15.41 -1.17 26.65
C GLY A 298 -14.17 -0.76 25.81
N VAL A 299 -14.35 -0.48 24.54
CA VAL A 299 -13.24 -0.13 23.62
C VAL A 299 -12.31 0.94 24.19
N GLY A 300 -12.85 2.00 24.83
CA GLY A 300 -12.03 3.06 25.43
C GLY A 300 -11.16 2.55 26.57
N ILE A 301 -11.68 1.66 27.43
CA ILE A 301 -10.91 1.06 28.52
C ILE A 301 -9.85 0.12 27.96
N ASN A 302 -10.18 -0.65 26.92
CA ASN A 302 -9.25 -1.54 26.26
C ASN A 302 -8.09 -0.75 25.62
N PHE A 303 -8.41 0.38 24.98
CA PHE A 303 -7.42 1.27 24.39
C PHE A 303 -6.47 1.87 25.46
N LEU A 304 -7.01 2.34 26.60
CA LEU A 304 -6.18 2.85 27.68
C LEU A 304 -5.26 1.78 28.28
N LYS A 305 -5.73 0.56 28.44
CA LYS A 305 -4.90 -0.58 28.90
C LYS A 305 -3.77 -0.85 27.92
N TRP A 306 -4.08 -0.93 26.62
CA TRP A 306 -3.08 -1.13 25.59
C TRP A 306 -2.06 0.04 25.54
N CYS A 307 -2.50 1.29 25.70
CA CYS A 307 -1.58 2.43 25.82
C CYS A 307 -0.66 2.30 27.04
N GLY A 308 -1.16 1.77 28.16
CA GLY A 308 -0.36 1.53 29.36
C GLY A 308 0.68 0.42 29.19
N GLU A 309 0.35 -0.64 28.47
CA GLU A 309 1.26 -1.75 28.17
C GLU A 309 2.47 -1.31 27.32
N TRP A 310 2.26 -0.36 26.43
CA TRP A 310 3.28 0.15 25.51
C TRP A 310 3.81 1.55 25.83
N ASP A 311 3.49 2.09 27.01
CA ASP A 311 3.87 3.43 27.48
C ASP A 311 3.53 4.56 26.46
N LEU A 312 2.35 4.48 25.84
CA LEU A 312 1.91 5.41 24.79
C LEU A 312 1.28 6.67 25.41
N GLN A 313 2.06 7.40 26.20
CA GLN A 313 1.59 8.55 27.02
C GLN A 313 0.89 9.63 26.18
N ASN A 314 1.34 9.90 24.95
CA ASN A 314 0.72 10.92 24.11
C ASN A 314 -0.64 10.51 23.56
N LEU A 315 -0.85 9.22 23.29
CA LEU A 315 -2.14 8.69 22.86
C LEU A 315 -3.13 8.61 24.02
N SER A 316 -2.64 8.33 25.23
CA SER A 316 -3.47 8.23 26.44
C SER A 316 -3.92 9.59 26.99
N LYS A 317 -3.34 10.72 26.54
CA LYS A 317 -3.77 12.09 26.97
C LYS A 317 -5.15 12.50 26.44
N ALA A 318 -5.55 11.99 25.26
CA ALA A 318 -6.85 12.25 24.65
C ALA A 318 -7.46 10.94 24.15
N PRO A 319 -7.77 10.01 25.06
CA PRO A 319 -8.18 8.66 24.68
C PRO A 319 -9.55 8.63 24.02
N ASP A 320 -10.45 9.56 24.37
CA ASP A 320 -11.84 9.55 23.93
C ASP A 320 -11.98 9.68 22.40
N GLU A 321 -11.14 10.52 21.78
CA GLU A 321 -11.17 10.69 20.33
C GLU A 321 -10.73 9.42 19.60
N MET A 322 -9.66 8.77 20.05
CA MET A 322 -9.22 7.51 19.45
C MET A 322 -10.19 6.39 19.76
N ALA A 323 -10.69 6.31 20.99
CA ALA A 323 -11.68 5.34 21.38
C ALA A 323 -12.97 5.47 20.55
N ALA A 324 -13.39 6.69 20.24
CA ALA A 324 -14.55 6.93 19.37
C ALA A 324 -14.34 6.35 17.97
N ILE A 325 -13.14 6.51 17.40
CA ILE A 325 -12.77 5.94 16.09
C ILE A 325 -12.78 4.42 16.16
N LEU A 326 -12.07 3.84 17.13
CA LEU A 326 -11.93 2.40 17.29
C LEU A 326 -13.26 1.69 17.68
N ASN A 327 -14.25 2.44 18.15
CA ASN A 327 -15.56 1.93 18.56
C ASN A 327 -16.62 2.02 17.45
N LYS A 328 -16.32 2.68 16.31
CA LYS A 328 -17.29 2.81 15.22
C LYS A 328 -17.63 1.45 14.63
N ALA A 329 -18.93 1.16 14.56
CA ALA A 329 -19.42 -0.02 13.86
C ALA A 329 -19.21 0.09 12.35
N TYR A 330 -19.21 -1.03 11.65
CA TYR A 330 -19.22 -1.06 10.20
C TYR A 330 -20.48 -0.35 9.66
N PRO A 331 -20.35 0.56 8.67
CA PRO A 331 -21.46 1.45 8.30
C PRO A 331 -22.55 0.78 7.45
N HIS A 332 -22.22 -0.32 6.75
CA HIS A 332 -23.20 -1.09 5.98
C HIS A 332 -23.75 -2.26 6.81
N GLN A 333 -25.05 -2.49 6.70
CA GLN A 333 -25.77 -3.60 7.36
C GLN A 333 -26.26 -4.62 6.33
#